data_35a913ca53ca4b8a579b415c9bdd6261
#
_entry.id   35a913ca53ca4b8a579b415c9bdd6261
#
_cell.length_a   1.000
_cell.length_b   1.000
_cell.length_c   1.000
_cell.angle_alpha   90.00
_cell.angle_beta   90.00
_cell.angle_gamma   90.00
#
_symmetry.space_group_name_H-M   'P 1'
#
loop_
_entity.id
_entity.type
_entity.pdbx_description
1 polymer ?
#
loop_
_entity_poly.entity_id
_entity_poly.type
_entity_poly.pdbx_seq_one_letter_code
_entity_poly.pdbx_strand_id
1 'polypeptide(L)'
;MAAIRSKDTAPEVYLRKLLFSRGYRYRKNDSRIAGHPDIYLPKYKVAIFVNGCFWHRHPGCRYAYIPKSRVDFWTKKFEANVNRDKVVHKQLAESNIRVLVVWECTIRRMKKDSSVAEEIAQEIEAFLHDTAFWMEIPFSETSIEKETK
;
A
#
# COMPACT_ATOMS: atom_id res chain seq x y z
N MET A 1 13.32 18.04 4.51
CA MET A 1 12.64 16.81 4.05
C MET A 1 12.91 16.51 2.59
N ALA A 2 13.99 17.05 2.09
CA ALA A 2 14.38 16.86 0.70
C ALA A 2 14.72 15.40 0.37
N ALA A 3 14.95 14.61 1.42
CA ALA A 3 15.35 13.21 1.24
C ALA A 3 14.20 12.25 0.97
N ILE A 4 12.95 12.73 0.93
CA ILE A 4 11.81 11.85 0.69
C ILE A 4 11.80 11.44 -0.78
N ARG A 5 11.84 10.15 -1.00
CA ARG A 5 11.78 9.60 -2.35
C ARG A 5 10.34 9.30 -2.72
N SER A 6 9.99 9.51 -3.98
CA SER A 6 8.67 9.15 -4.49
C SER A 6 8.62 7.71 -5.01
N LYS A 7 9.78 7.08 -5.21
CA LYS A 7 9.87 5.71 -5.68
C LYS A 7 11.15 5.05 -5.17
N ASP A 8 11.18 3.73 -5.25
CA ASP A 8 12.32 2.92 -4.81
C ASP A 8 12.67 3.17 -3.33
N THR A 9 11.64 3.39 -2.50
CA THR A 9 11.84 3.51 -1.06
C THR A 9 12.23 2.16 -0.47
N ALA A 10 12.80 2.16 0.74
CA ALA A 10 13.21 0.93 1.38
C ALA A 10 12.05 -0.09 1.54
N PRO A 11 10.84 0.33 1.95
CA PRO A 11 9.73 -0.61 2.02
C PRO A 11 9.35 -1.20 0.66
N GLU A 12 9.34 -0.40 -0.39
CA GLU A 12 9.05 -0.90 -1.74
C GLU A 12 10.05 -1.94 -2.18
N VAL A 13 11.33 -1.63 -2.00
CA VAL A 13 12.41 -2.54 -2.39
C VAL A 13 12.31 -3.85 -1.62
N TYR A 14 12.02 -3.77 -0.33
CA TYR A 14 11.86 -4.96 0.49
C TYR A 14 10.76 -5.88 -0.06
N LEU A 15 9.60 -5.32 -0.34
CA LEU A 15 8.46 -6.10 -0.81
C LEU A 15 8.72 -6.67 -2.21
N ARG A 16 9.36 -5.91 -3.09
CA ARG A 16 9.73 -6.39 -4.42
C ARG A 16 10.64 -7.61 -4.33
N LYS A 17 11.66 -7.53 -3.47
CA LYS A 17 12.60 -8.64 -3.29
C LYS A 17 11.91 -9.87 -2.72
N LEU A 18 11.00 -9.66 -1.78
CA LEU A 18 10.25 -10.76 -1.19
C LEU A 18 9.42 -11.48 -2.25
N LEU A 19 8.67 -10.75 -3.05
CA LEU A 19 7.84 -11.33 -4.09
C LEU A 19 8.67 -12.02 -5.16
N PHE A 20 9.78 -11.41 -5.56
CA PHE A 20 10.67 -12.01 -6.53
C PHE A 20 11.24 -13.34 -6.02
N SER A 21 11.63 -13.38 -4.76
CA SER A 21 12.18 -14.59 -4.15
C SER A 21 11.15 -15.73 -4.08
N ARG A 22 9.86 -15.39 -4.10
CA ARG A 22 8.78 -16.37 -4.06
C ARG A 22 8.27 -16.72 -5.46
N GLY A 23 8.96 -16.26 -6.50
CA GLY A 23 8.67 -16.66 -7.87
C GLY A 23 7.78 -15.73 -8.67
N TYR A 24 7.42 -14.58 -8.12
CA TYR A 24 6.56 -13.64 -8.81
C TYR A 24 7.36 -12.69 -9.69
N ARG A 25 6.81 -12.37 -10.85
CA ARG A 25 7.41 -11.42 -11.78
C ARG A 25 6.57 -10.17 -11.81
N TYR A 26 7.22 -9.01 -11.73
CA TYR A 26 6.53 -7.74 -11.58
C TYR A 26 7.18 -6.67 -12.45
N ARG A 27 6.44 -5.56 -12.62
CA ARG A 27 6.96 -4.31 -13.16
C ARG A 27 6.91 -3.29 -12.05
N LYS A 28 7.92 -2.43 -11.99
CA LYS A 28 7.95 -1.39 -10.95
C LYS A 28 7.61 -0.04 -11.54
N ASN A 29 6.81 0.74 -10.79
CA ASN A 29 6.48 2.11 -11.16
C ASN A 29 5.99 2.24 -12.61
N ASP A 30 5.15 1.30 -13.04
CA ASP A 30 4.68 1.25 -14.43
C ASP A 30 3.77 2.44 -14.73
N SER A 31 4.27 3.37 -15.54
CA SER A 31 3.53 4.60 -15.85
C SER A 31 2.31 4.38 -16.73
N ARG A 32 2.17 3.19 -17.31
CA ARG A 32 0.99 2.85 -18.12
C ARG A 32 -0.21 2.46 -17.27
N ILE A 33 0.02 2.23 -15.97
CA ILE A 33 -1.03 1.83 -15.03
C ILE A 33 -1.37 3.04 -14.17
N ALA A 34 -2.66 3.29 -13.94
CA ALA A 34 -3.10 4.42 -13.14
C ALA A 34 -2.43 4.41 -11.76
N GLY A 35 -1.91 5.57 -11.34
CA GLY A 35 -1.24 5.71 -10.06
C GLY A 35 0.19 5.22 -10.02
N HIS A 36 0.72 4.70 -11.13
CA HIS A 36 2.10 4.19 -11.21
C HIS A 36 2.40 3.27 -10.01
N PRO A 37 1.69 2.14 -9.88
CA PRO A 37 1.86 1.29 -8.71
C PRO A 37 3.30 0.89 -8.49
N ASP A 38 3.68 0.79 -7.23
CA ASP A 38 5.04 0.41 -6.84
C ASP A 38 5.41 -0.97 -7.39
N ILE A 39 4.43 -1.85 -7.44
CA ILE A 39 4.58 -3.20 -7.97
C ILE A 39 3.34 -3.51 -8.80
N TYR A 40 3.54 -3.92 -10.05
CA TYR A 40 2.42 -4.40 -10.85
C TYR A 40 2.69 -5.84 -11.29
N LEU A 41 1.72 -6.71 -11.05
CA LEU A 41 1.82 -8.12 -11.41
C LEU A 41 0.92 -8.38 -12.62
N PRO A 42 1.46 -8.35 -13.84
CA PRO A 42 0.63 -8.47 -15.05
C PRO A 42 -0.15 -9.77 -15.13
N LYS A 43 0.46 -10.86 -14.70
CA LYS A 43 -0.19 -12.17 -14.74
C LYS A 43 -1.48 -12.19 -13.92
N TYR A 44 -1.52 -11.46 -12.82
CA TYR A 44 -2.67 -11.45 -11.92
C TYR A 44 -3.53 -10.21 -12.08
N LYS A 45 -3.05 -9.23 -12.85
CA LYS A 45 -3.67 -7.91 -12.97
C LYS A 45 -3.88 -7.28 -11.60
N VAL A 46 -2.83 -7.28 -10.81
CA VAL A 46 -2.85 -6.72 -9.46
C VAL A 46 -1.82 -5.59 -9.36
N ALA A 47 -2.30 -4.43 -8.94
CA ALA A 47 -1.46 -3.28 -8.63
C ALA A 47 -1.25 -3.24 -7.12
N ILE A 48 0.01 -3.23 -6.70
CA ILE A 48 0.34 -3.17 -5.28
C ILE A 48 0.94 -1.81 -4.97
N PHE A 49 0.35 -1.14 -3.99
CA PHE A 49 0.85 0.15 -3.51
C PHE A 49 1.43 -0.04 -2.12
N VAL A 50 2.67 0.40 -1.94
CA VAL A 50 3.31 0.40 -0.63
C VAL A 50 3.16 1.82 -0.09
N ASN A 51 2.16 2.01 0.76
CA ASN A 51 1.80 3.34 1.23
C ASN A 51 2.53 3.73 2.50
N GLY A 52 3.18 4.89 2.48
CA GLY A 52 3.73 5.49 3.69
C GLY A 52 2.59 5.91 4.61
N CYS A 53 2.66 5.51 5.87
CA CYS A 53 1.56 5.73 6.81
C CYS A 53 1.29 7.23 7.04
N PHE A 54 2.33 8.04 7.06
CA PHE A 54 2.19 9.47 7.25
C PHE A 54 1.51 10.14 6.06
N TRP A 55 2.01 9.88 4.85
CA TRP A 55 1.57 10.59 3.64
C TRP A 55 0.18 10.19 3.19
N HIS A 56 -0.16 8.91 3.31
CA HIS A 56 -1.44 8.39 2.85
C HIS A 56 -2.46 8.24 3.97
N ARG A 57 -2.14 8.73 5.16
CA ARG A 57 -3.02 8.80 6.33
C ARG A 57 -3.59 7.45 6.73
N HIS A 58 -2.70 6.53 7.07
CA HIS A 58 -3.11 5.20 7.53
C HIS A 58 -3.99 5.32 8.78
N PRO A 59 -5.26 4.91 8.72
CA PRO A 59 -6.18 5.07 9.84
C PRO A 59 -5.71 4.33 11.10
N GLY A 60 -5.78 5.02 12.24
CA GLY A 60 -5.42 4.42 13.52
C GLY A 60 -3.95 4.15 13.75
N CYS A 61 -3.09 4.57 12.86
CA CYS A 61 -1.66 4.30 12.94
C CYS A 61 -0.92 5.45 13.61
N ARG A 62 -0.02 5.12 14.56
CA ARG A 62 0.75 6.14 15.27
C ARG A 62 1.67 6.94 14.33
N TYR A 63 2.06 6.38 13.20
CA TYR A 63 2.90 7.08 12.24
C TYR A 63 2.11 8.12 11.42
N ALA A 64 0.79 8.07 11.47
CA ALA A 64 -0.07 9.03 10.79
C ALA A 64 -0.46 10.17 11.74
N TYR A 65 0.54 10.78 12.36
CA TYR A 65 0.32 11.89 13.27
C TYR A 65 0.13 13.20 12.51
N ILE A 66 -0.40 14.22 13.19
CA ILE A 66 -0.55 15.55 12.61
C ILE A 66 0.55 16.44 13.20
N PRO A 67 1.42 17.03 12.35
CA PRO A 67 2.46 17.93 12.85
C PRO A 67 1.86 19.09 13.63
N LYS A 68 2.55 19.53 14.70
CA LYS A 68 2.06 20.58 15.58
C LYS A 68 2.11 21.96 14.95
N SER A 69 3.00 22.19 14.00
CA SER A 69 3.11 23.47 13.31
C SER A 69 2.57 23.34 11.90
N ARG A 70 2.06 24.46 11.35
CA ARG A 70 1.53 24.51 9.99
C ARG A 70 0.43 23.50 9.76
N VAL A 71 -0.47 23.39 10.73
CA VAL A 71 -1.54 22.39 10.69
C VAL A 71 -2.39 22.50 9.43
N ASP A 72 -2.77 23.72 9.04
CA ASP A 72 -3.60 23.93 7.84
C ASP A 72 -2.91 23.45 6.57
N PHE A 73 -1.61 23.74 6.46
CA PHE A 73 -0.82 23.31 5.31
C PHE A 73 -0.84 21.77 5.20
N TRP A 74 -0.56 21.10 6.31
CA TRP A 74 -0.49 19.64 6.31
C TRP A 74 -1.85 19.00 6.09
N THR A 75 -2.90 19.57 6.69
CA THR A 75 -4.25 19.05 6.53
C THR A 75 -4.68 19.07 5.06
N LYS A 76 -4.43 20.17 4.37
CA LYS A 76 -4.76 20.28 2.94
C LYS A 76 -3.97 19.30 2.10
N LYS A 77 -2.68 19.14 2.41
CA LYS A 77 -1.84 18.21 1.69
C LYS A 77 -2.30 16.77 1.87
N PHE A 78 -2.66 16.40 3.09
CA PHE A 78 -3.17 15.06 3.38
C PHE A 78 -4.49 14.79 2.66
N GLU A 79 -5.40 15.76 2.67
CA GLU A 79 -6.67 15.62 1.96
C GLU A 79 -6.45 15.39 0.47
N ALA A 80 -5.52 16.15 -0.12
CA ALA A 80 -5.22 15.99 -1.53
C ALA A 80 -4.67 14.59 -1.83
N ASN A 81 -3.79 14.09 -0.96
CA ASN A 81 -3.21 12.76 -1.14
C ASN A 81 -4.28 11.66 -1.01
N VAL A 82 -5.14 11.76 0.00
CA VAL A 82 -6.21 10.77 0.19
C VAL A 82 -7.19 10.79 -0.98
N ASN A 83 -7.55 11.98 -1.45
CA ASN A 83 -8.48 12.10 -2.57
C ASN A 83 -7.87 11.54 -3.86
N ARG A 84 -6.58 11.78 -4.07
CA ARG A 84 -5.87 11.22 -5.23
C ARG A 84 -5.88 9.70 -5.18
N ASP A 85 -5.63 9.12 -4.01
CA ASP A 85 -5.65 7.67 -3.85
C ASP A 85 -7.01 7.10 -4.23
N LYS A 86 -8.09 7.74 -3.79
CA LYS A 86 -9.44 7.30 -4.11
C LYS A 86 -9.71 7.33 -5.61
N VAL A 87 -9.27 8.39 -6.29
CA VAL A 87 -9.43 8.50 -7.74
C VAL A 87 -8.66 7.40 -8.45
N VAL A 88 -7.43 7.16 -8.04
CA VAL A 88 -6.58 6.12 -8.64
C VAL A 88 -7.21 4.75 -8.46
N HIS A 89 -7.68 4.44 -7.25
CA HIS A 89 -8.27 3.14 -6.96
C HIS A 89 -9.53 2.92 -7.80
N LYS A 90 -10.32 3.96 -8.00
CA LYS A 90 -11.51 3.88 -8.85
C LYS A 90 -11.13 3.61 -10.30
N GLN A 91 -10.12 4.32 -10.82
CA GLN A 91 -9.65 4.12 -12.17
C GLN A 91 -9.15 2.70 -12.40
N LEU A 92 -8.44 2.14 -11.42
CA LEU A 92 -7.95 0.78 -11.51
C LEU A 92 -9.08 -0.24 -11.53
N ALA A 93 -10.08 -0.05 -10.67
CA ALA A 93 -11.25 -0.91 -10.65
C ALA A 93 -11.98 -0.88 -12.00
N GLU A 94 -12.11 0.31 -12.60
CA GLU A 94 -12.74 0.46 -13.91
C GLU A 94 -11.95 -0.24 -15.02
N SER A 95 -10.65 -0.41 -14.82
CA SER A 95 -9.79 -1.11 -15.76
C SER A 95 -9.63 -2.60 -15.45
N ASN A 96 -10.42 -3.11 -14.51
CA ASN A 96 -10.36 -4.51 -14.05
C ASN A 96 -9.00 -4.89 -13.46
N ILE A 97 -8.34 -3.92 -12.84
CA ILE A 97 -7.09 -4.17 -12.14
C ILE A 97 -7.40 -4.20 -10.65
N ARG A 98 -7.03 -5.31 -10.01
CA ARG A 98 -7.24 -5.47 -8.57
C ARG A 98 -6.17 -4.70 -7.81
N VAL A 99 -6.50 -4.23 -6.61
CA VAL A 99 -5.61 -3.37 -5.82
C VAL A 99 -5.27 -4.02 -4.49
N LEU A 100 -4.00 -4.02 -4.17
CA LEU A 100 -3.50 -4.41 -2.86
C LEU A 100 -2.70 -3.25 -2.28
N VAL A 101 -3.08 -2.81 -1.09
CA VAL A 101 -2.34 -1.78 -0.37
C VAL A 101 -1.61 -2.42 0.80
N VAL A 102 -0.29 -2.24 0.85
CA VAL A 102 0.51 -2.71 1.98
C VAL A 102 1.10 -1.47 2.65
N TRP A 103 0.77 -1.31 3.92
CA TRP A 103 1.21 -0.12 4.66
C TRP A 103 2.62 -0.28 5.19
N GLU A 104 3.35 0.81 5.24
CA GLU A 104 4.75 0.84 5.67
C GLU A 104 4.95 0.22 7.06
N CYS A 105 4.03 0.45 7.99
CA CYS A 105 4.14 -0.10 9.33
C CYS A 105 4.17 -1.64 9.33
N THR A 106 3.43 -2.25 8.42
CA THR A 106 3.44 -3.70 8.25
C THR A 106 4.82 -4.16 7.77
N ILE A 107 5.38 -3.45 6.81
CA ILE A 107 6.70 -3.82 6.29
C ILE A 107 7.79 -3.68 7.36
N ARG A 108 7.67 -2.67 8.21
CA ARG A 108 8.59 -2.53 9.36
C ARG A 108 8.53 -3.74 10.27
N ARG A 109 7.32 -4.26 10.53
CA ARG A 109 7.17 -5.47 11.34
C ARG A 109 7.73 -6.70 10.64
N MET A 110 7.54 -6.82 9.33
CA MET A 110 8.07 -7.93 8.55
C MET A 110 9.59 -7.98 8.61
N LYS A 111 10.24 -6.83 8.56
CA LYS A 111 11.69 -6.75 8.62
C LYS A 111 12.25 -7.20 9.98
N LYS A 112 11.48 -7.01 11.04
CA LYS A 112 11.92 -7.34 12.40
C LYS A 112 11.61 -8.76 12.80
N ASP A 113 10.64 -9.40 12.16
CA ASP A 113 10.14 -10.70 12.58
C ASP A 113 9.85 -11.56 11.35
N SER A 114 10.66 -12.61 11.16
CA SER A 114 10.52 -13.48 9.99
C SER A 114 9.18 -14.23 9.98
N SER A 115 8.60 -14.52 11.14
CA SER A 115 7.31 -15.19 11.19
C SER A 115 6.20 -14.26 10.69
N VAL A 116 6.29 -12.97 11.00
CA VAL A 116 5.36 -11.97 10.48
C VAL A 116 5.53 -11.85 8.96
N ALA A 117 6.78 -11.83 8.49
CA ALA A 117 7.05 -11.76 7.06
C ALA A 117 6.42 -12.92 6.30
N GLU A 118 6.53 -14.13 6.86
CA GLU A 118 5.95 -15.32 6.23
C GLU A 118 4.43 -15.26 6.22
N GLU A 119 3.83 -14.86 7.34
CA GLU A 119 2.39 -14.68 7.46
C GLU A 119 1.85 -13.70 6.41
N ILE A 120 2.47 -12.54 6.32
CA ILE A 120 2.05 -11.51 5.37
C ILE A 120 2.25 -11.98 3.93
N ALA A 121 3.36 -12.66 3.66
CA ALA A 121 3.61 -13.19 2.32
C ALA A 121 2.49 -14.16 1.93
N GLN A 122 2.04 -14.99 2.86
CA GLN A 122 0.95 -15.92 2.58
C GLN A 122 -0.38 -15.20 2.34
N GLU A 123 -0.64 -14.12 3.08
CA GLU A 123 -1.83 -13.30 2.85
C GLU A 123 -1.81 -12.66 1.46
N ILE A 124 -0.66 -12.16 1.05
CA ILE A 124 -0.52 -11.59 -0.28
C ILE A 124 -0.77 -12.65 -1.35
N GLU A 125 -0.15 -13.82 -1.19
CA GLU A 125 -0.34 -14.90 -2.15
C GLU A 125 -1.78 -15.36 -2.23
N ALA A 126 -2.46 -15.45 -1.09
CA ALA A 126 -3.88 -15.78 -1.07
C ALA A 126 -4.70 -14.77 -1.86
N PHE A 127 -4.40 -13.48 -1.70
CA PHE A 127 -5.08 -12.44 -2.46
C PHE A 127 -4.83 -12.58 -3.97
N LEU A 128 -3.61 -12.88 -4.36
CA LEU A 128 -3.27 -13.03 -5.78
C LEU A 128 -4.08 -14.13 -6.45
N HIS A 129 -4.38 -15.19 -5.71
CA HIS A 129 -5.14 -16.33 -6.24
C HIS A 129 -6.64 -16.26 -5.94
N ASP A 130 -7.09 -15.16 -5.36
CA ASP A 130 -8.50 -14.92 -5.06
C ASP A 130 -9.13 -14.05 -6.17
N THR A 131 -10.41 -13.72 -6.00
CA THR A 131 -11.14 -12.88 -6.94
C THR A 131 -11.48 -11.51 -6.36
N ALA A 132 -11.12 -11.26 -5.11
CA ALA A 132 -11.39 -9.98 -4.46
C ALA A 132 -10.71 -8.83 -5.19
N PHE A 133 -11.39 -7.71 -5.32
CA PHE A 133 -10.86 -6.53 -6.02
C PHE A 133 -9.95 -5.66 -5.16
N TRP A 134 -10.06 -5.79 -3.85
CA TRP A 134 -9.36 -4.90 -2.92
C TRP A 134 -8.90 -5.66 -1.70
N MET A 135 -7.71 -5.35 -1.25
CA MET A 135 -7.21 -5.82 0.04
C MET A 135 -6.25 -4.79 0.59
N GLU A 136 -6.25 -4.64 1.90
CA GLU A 136 -5.38 -3.71 2.60
C GLU A 136 -4.71 -4.45 3.76
N ILE A 137 -3.40 -4.33 3.90
CA ILE A 137 -2.64 -5.00 4.95
C ILE A 137 -1.88 -3.97 5.77
N PRO A 138 -2.18 -3.80 7.05
CA PRO A 138 -3.22 -4.52 7.78
C PRO A 138 -4.59 -3.88 7.55
N PHE A 139 -5.65 -4.60 7.85
CA PHE A 139 -6.96 -3.99 7.91
C PHE A 139 -6.92 -2.91 8.98
N SER A 140 -7.54 -1.76 8.70
CA SER A 140 -7.64 -0.72 9.71
C SER A 140 -8.67 -1.17 10.76
N GLU A 141 -8.42 -0.82 12.02
CA GLU A 141 -9.36 -1.11 13.09
C GLU A 141 -10.72 -0.46 12.81
N THR A 142 -10.69 0.71 12.16
CA THR A 142 -11.90 1.42 11.76
C THR A 142 -12.77 0.55 10.85
N SER A 143 -12.14 -0.15 9.91
CA SER A 143 -12.87 -1.05 9.01
C SER A 143 -13.48 -2.23 9.76
N ILE A 144 -12.73 -2.79 10.70
CA ILE A 144 -13.19 -3.91 11.51
C ILE A 144 -14.38 -3.48 12.35
N GLU A 145 -14.30 -2.32 12.99
CA GLU A 145 -15.38 -1.79 13.80
C GLU A 145 -16.64 -1.57 12.99
N LYS A 146 -16.50 -1.10 11.77
CA LYS A 146 -17.65 -0.89 10.89
C LYS A 146 -18.33 -2.20 10.53
N GLU A 147 -17.55 -3.25 10.33
CA GLU A 147 -18.09 -4.56 9.99
C GLU A 147 -18.82 -5.21 11.15
N THR A 148 -18.36 -4.96 12.39
CA THR A 148 -18.97 -5.58 13.56
C THR A 148 -20.21 -4.84 14.05
N LYS A 149 -20.46 -3.67 13.52
CA LYS A 149 -21.63 -2.88 13.88
C LYS A 149 -22.68 -2.97 12.80
#